data_a0e73918c7080e2863165c2b91a27645
#
_entry.id   a0e73918c7080e2863165c2b91a27645
#
_cell.length_a   1.000
_cell.length_b   1.000
_cell.length_c   1.000
_cell.angle_alpha   90.00
_cell.angle_beta   90.00
_cell.angle_gamma   90.00
#
_symmetry.space_group_name_H-M   'P 1'
#
loop_
_entity.id
_entity.type
_entity.pdbx_description
1 polymer ?
#
loop_
_entity_poly.entity_id
_entity_poly.type
_entity_poly.pdbx_seq_one_letter_code
_entity_poly.pdbx_strand_id
1 'polypeptide(L)'
;MGFQNIGPNYWHGEEGRKALIDGKAKFTDAPYVADLTELASWAPYMGNGYKAQKYSDSQNLFALGRAAIYPAGSWDIPIFRKQADFAFSAFPPPLPEGATKCYISDHTDIAMGVNAKSPNVEAAKTFLSWIASSEFADLYSNSLPGFFSLSTAKVEVKDPVAKTFLSWRETCESTIRNSYQILSRGNPNLENELWNVSSQVINGTMTPEAGAKKLEDGLASWYGPHKQ
;
A
#
# COMPACT_ATOMS: atom_id res chain seq x y z
N MET A 1 4.36 -3.49 3.33
CA MET A 1 2.90 -3.35 3.05
C MET A 1 2.07 -3.19 4.31
N GLY A 2 2.23 -4.01 5.35
CA GLY A 2 1.42 -3.92 6.57
C GLY A 2 1.26 -2.50 7.10
N PHE A 3 2.35 -1.83 7.47
CA PHE A 3 2.34 -0.45 7.96
C PHE A 3 1.49 0.52 7.12
N GLN A 4 1.61 0.48 5.80
CA GLN A 4 0.89 1.40 4.92
C GLN A 4 -0.58 1.02 4.68
N ASN A 5 -0.95 -0.23 4.95
CA ASN A 5 -2.33 -0.70 4.76
C ASN A 5 -3.17 -0.55 6.03
N ILE A 6 -2.62 -0.86 7.20
CA ILE A 6 -3.34 -0.75 8.48
C ILE A 6 -3.21 0.63 9.10
N GLY A 7 -2.04 1.25 8.96
CA GLY A 7 -1.69 2.51 9.60
C GLY A 7 -2.67 3.67 9.37
N PRO A 8 -3.27 3.86 8.17
CA PRO A 8 -4.28 4.89 7.98
C PRO A 8 -5.41 4.87 9.02
N ASN A 9 -5.75 3.70 9.56
CA ASN A 9 -6.75 3.57 10.62
C ASN A 9 -6.25 4.05 11.99
N TYR A 10 -4.94 4.14 12.19
CA TYR A 10 -4.32 4.64 13.43
C TYR A 10 -4.12 6.16 13.39
N TRP A 11 -3.65 6.71 12.27
CA TRP A 11 -3.36 8.15 12.15
C TRP A 11 -4.42 8.97 11.41
N HIS A 12 -5.63 8.45 11.24
CA HIS A 12 -6.78 9.13 10.61
C HIS A 12 -6.55 9.52 9.14
N GLY A 13 -6.02 8.58 8.36
CA GLY A 13 -5.93 8.66 6.91
C GLY A 13 -5.17 9.88 6.40
N GLU A 14 -5.81 10.68 5.54
CA GLU A 14 -5.19 11.83 4.88
C GLU A 14 -4.83 12.96 5.85
N GLU A 15 -5.56 13.10 6.96
CA GLU A 15 -5.27 14.09 8.01
C GLU A 15 -3.90 13.83 8.63
N GLY A 16 -3.67 12.62 9.14
CA GLY A 16 -2.39 12.23 9.73
C GLY A 16 -1.25 12.26 8.71
N ARG A 17 -1.51 11.80 7.46
CA ARG A 17 -0.50 11.88 6.40
C ARG A 17 -0.05 13.32 6.14
N LYS A 18 -0.97 14.27 6.07
CA LYS A 18 -0.65 15.69 5.90
C LYS A 18 0.05 16.28 7.13
N ALA A 19 -0.40 15.93 8.33
CA ALA A 19 0.26 16.37 9.55
C ALA A 19 1.73 15.92 9.60
N LEU A 20 2.02 14.70 9.15
CA LEU A 20 3.39 14.20 9.02
C LEU A 20 4.18 15.00 7.97
N ILE A 21 3.61 15.28 6.79
CA ILE A 21 4.27 16.08 5.75
C ILE A 21 4.56 17.50 6.24
N ASP A 22 3.63 18.10 6.97
CA ASP A 22 3.77 19.47 7.51
C ASP A 22 4.71 19.56 8.74
N GLY A 23 5.19 18.43 9.28
CA GLY A 23 5.97 18.38 10.52
C GLY A 23 5.15 18.66 11.79
N LYS A 24 3.81 18.61 11.68
CA LYS A 24 2.89 18.75 12.85
C LYS A 24 2.72 17.44 13.62
N ALA A 25 3.04 16.32 12.99
CA ALA A 25 3.12 15.00 13.58
C ALA A 25 4.50 14.39 13.31
N LYS A 26 4.92 13.47 14.17
CA LYS A 26 6.19 12.74 14.07
C LYS A 26 5.93 11.24 14.08
N PHE A 27 6.83 10.46 13.48
CA PHE A 27 6.72 8.99 13.54
C PHE A 27 6.77 8.47 14.99
N THR A 28 7.35 9.22 15.91
CA THR A 28 7.38 8.90 17.34
C THR A 28 6.07 9.16 18.08
N ASP A 29 5.07 9.76 17.45
CA ASP A 29 3.77 9.98 18.06
C ASP A 29 2.98 8.66 18.18
N ALA A 30 2.13 8.60 19.21
CA ALA A 30 1.42 7.39 19.59
C ALA A 30 0.70 6.65 18.42
N PRO A 31 0.04 7.31 17.46
CA PRO A 31 -0.63 6.60 16.36
C PRO A 31 0.32 5.80 15.47
N TYR A 32 1.51 6.31 15.17
CA TYR A 32 2.48 5.62 14.31
C TYR A 32 3.21 4.50 15.06
N VAL A 33 3.49 4.71 16.35
CA VAL A 33 4.03 3.65 17.23
C VAL A 33 3.02 2.52 17.39
N ALA A 34 1.73 2.85 17.52
CA ALA A 34 0.66 1.86 17.65
C ALA A 34 0.53 0.97 16.39
N ASP A 35 0.67 1.53 15.19
CA ASP A 35 0.71 0.76 13.94
C ASP A 35 1.91 -0.22 13.90
N LEU A 36 3.11 0.24 14.28
CA LEU A 36 4.27 -0.66 14.39
C LEU A 36 4.07 -1.73 15.45
N THR A 37 3.38 -1.41 16.54
CA THR A 37 3.04 -2.38 17.60
C THR A 37 2.07 -3.42 17.09
N GLU A 38 1.07 -3.03 16.30
CA GLU A 38 0.16 -3.96 15.61
C GLU A 38 0.94 -4.90 14.70
N LEU A 39 1.88 -4.40 13.90
CA LEU A 39 2.73 -5.25 13.06
C LEU A 39 3.56 -6.24 13.89
N ALA A 40 4.11 -5.82 15.03
CA ALA A 40 4.85 -6.70 15.92
C ALA A 40 3.98 -7.85 16.45
N SER A 41 2.69 -7.60 16.69
CA SER A 41 1.73 -8.59 17.18
C SER A 41 1.46 -9.73 16.20
N TRP A 42 1.80 -9.55 14.92
CA TRP A 42 1.59 -10.59 13.89
C TRP A 42 2.61 -11.73 13.95
N ALA A 43 3.79 -11.50 14.56
CA ALA A 43 4.88 -12.47 14.60
C ALA A 43 4.48 -13.89 15.06
N PRO A 44 3.65 -14.09 16.11
CA PRO A 44 3.22 -15.42 16.54
C PRO A 44 2.36 -16.19 15.53
N TYR A 45 1.74 -15.48 14.59
CA TYR A 45 0.86 -16.03 13.55
C TYR A 45 1.59 -16.30 12.25
N MET A 46 2.84 -15.87 12.14
CA MET A 46 3.68 -16.14 10.98
C MET A 46 4.19 -17.59 11.01
N GLY A 47 4.19 -18.24 9.85
CA GLY A 47 4.70 -19.61 9.74
C GLY A 47 6.20 -19.72 10.00
N ASN A 48 6.67 -20.94 10.29
CA ASN A 48 8.09 -21.21 10.49
C ASN A 48 8.91 -20.72 9.29
N GLY A 49 10.03 -20.07 9.55
CA GLY A 49 10.94 -19.58 8.51
C GLY A 49 10.53 -18.25 7.85
N TYR A 50 9.46 -17.60 8.31
CA TYR A 50 8.97 -16.34 7.71
C TYR A 50 10.03 -15.24 7.61
N LYS A 51 11.00 -15.21 8.53
CA LYS A 51 12.10 -14.22 8.56
C LYS A 51 12.99 -14.24 7.32
N ALA A 52 13.04 -15.38 6.61
CA ALA A 52 13.83 -15.57 5.40
C ALA A 52 13.00 -15.46 4.10
N GLN A 53 11.68 -15.31 4.21
CA GLN A 53 10.79 -15.26 3.06
C GLN A 53 10.92 -13.95 2.29
N LYS A 54 10.88 -14.08 0.97
CA LYS A 54 10.74 -12.99 0.02
C LYS A 54 9.26 -12.81 -0.34
N TYR A 55 8.94 -11.73 -1.02
CA TYR A 55 7.59 -11.42 -1.47
C TYR A 55 6.94 -12.58 -2.25
N SER A 56 7.65 -13.15 -3.22
CA SER A 56 7.16 -14.30 -3.99
C SER A 56 6.91 -15.56 -3.16
N ASP A 57 7.70 -15.77 -2.09
CA ASP A 57 7.52 -16.93 -1.22
C ASP A 57 6.21 -16.83 -0.44
N SER A 58 5.91 -15.63 0.07
CA SER A 58 4.66 -15.36 0.78
C SER A 58 3.42 -15.45 -0.14
N GLN A 59 3.51 -14.98 -1.38
CA GLN A 59 2.47 -15.16 -2.40
C GLN A 59 2.21 -16.66 -2.65
N ASN A 60 3.28 -17.45 -2.83
CA ASN A 60 3.18 -18.89 -3.05
C ASN A 60 2.56 -19.63 -1.86
N LEU A 61 2.86 -19.23 -0.63
CA LEU A 61 2.23 -19.83 0.55
C LEU A 61 0.72 -19.65 0.55
N PHE A 62 0.23 -18.47 0.22
CA PHE A 62 -1.21 -18.24 0.10
C PHE A 62 -1.80 -19.02 -1.08
N ALA A 63 -1.20 -18.94 -2.26
CA ALA A 63 -1.69 -19.62 -3.46
C ALA A 63 -1.76 -21.14 -3.30
N LEU A 64 -0.89 -21.74 -2.47
CA LEU A 64 -0.88 -23.16 -2.14
C LEU A 64 -1.77 -23.54 -0.94
N GLY A 65 -2.58 -22.62 -0.42
CA GLY A 65 -3.44 -22.86 0.75
C GLY A 65 -2.70 -23.11 2.07
N ARG A 66 -1.42 -22.70 2.14
CA ARG A 66 -0.58 -22.86 3.35
C ARG A 66 -0.62 -21.65 4.28
N ALA A 67 -1.23 -20.56 3.85
CA ALA A 67 -1.53 -19.40 4.64
C ALA A 67 -3.03 -19.06 4.48
N ALA A 68 -3.74 -18.90 5.60
CA ALA A 68 -5.16 -18.56 5.58
C ALA A 68 -5.42 -17.09 5.26
N ILE A 69 -4.48 -16.21 5.62
CA ILE A 69 -4.54 -14.76 5.40
C ILE A 69 -3.23 -14.30 4.78
N TYR A 70 -3.34 -13.41 3.82
CA TYR A 70 -2.20 -12.77 3.17
C TYR A 70 -2.42 -11.26 3.09
N PRO A 71 -1.58 -10.45 3.76
CA PRO A 71 -1.64 -8.99 3.63
C PRO A 71 -1.21 -8.58 2.23
N ALA A 72 -2.17 -8.22 1.39
CA ALA A 72 -2.00 -7.99 -0.04
C ALA A 72 -2.41 -6.58 -0.47
N GLY A 73 -2.11 -6.28 -1.71
CA GLY A 73 -2.78 -5.26 -2.48
C GLY A 73 -3.65 -5.89 -3.58
N SER A 74 -4.53 -5.11 -4.18
CA SER A 74 -5.43 -5.59 -5.23
C SER A 74 -4.70 -6.16 -6.45
N TRP A 75 -3.46 -5.76 -6.70
CA TRP A 75 -2.61 -6.27 -7.80
C TRP A 75 -2.22 -7.76 -7.68
N ASP A 76 -2.41 -8.38 -6.52
CA ASP A 76 -2.15 -9.82 -6.33
C ASP A 76 -3.33 -10.70 -6.82
N ILE A 77 -4.50 -10.13 -7.07
CA ILE A 77 -5.69 -10.86 -7.54
C ILE A 77 -5.39 -11.72 -8.79
N PRO A 78 -4.75 -11.21 -9.86
CA PRO A 78 -4.48 -12.01 -11.05
C PRO A 78 -3.57 -13.20 -10.78
N ILE A 79 -2.62 -13.06 -9.86
CA ILE A 79 -1.71 -14.13 -9.48
C ILE A 79 -2.49 -15.25 -8.78
N PHE A 80 -3.32 -14.91 -7.80
CA PHE A 80 -4.11 -15.90 -7.05
C PHE A 80 -5.20 -16.53 -7.91
N ARG A 81 -5.82 -15.79 -8.84
CA ARG A 81 -6.76 -16.37 -9.83
C ARG A 81 -6.11 -17.43 -10.72
N LYS A 82 -4.82 -17.28 -11.02
CA LYS A 82 -4.07 -18.20 -11.86
C LYS A 82 -3.52 -19.41 -11.08
N GLN A 83 -3.18 -19.24 -9.80
CA GLN A 83 -2.39 -20.22 -9.05
C GLN A 83 -3.17 -20.96 -7.95
N ALA A 84 -4.19 -20.32 -7.36
CA ALA A 84 -4.97 -20.94 -6.30
C ALA A 84 -6.08 -21.82 -6.90
N ASP A 85 -6.25 -23.02 -6.38
CA ASP A 85 -7.31 -23.97 -6.73
C ASP A 85 -8.53 -23.90 -5.78
N PHE A 86 -8.56 -22.89 -4.92
CA PHE A 86 -9.62 -22.64 -3.94
C PHE A 86 -10.24 -21.24 -4.10
N ALA A 87 -11.45 -21.07 -3.56
CA ALA A 87 -12.10 -19.77 -3.51
C ALA A 87 -11.47 -18.90 -2.41
N PHE A 88 -11.20 -17.63 -2.76
CA PHE A 88 -10.68 -16.64 -1.81
C PHE A 88 -11.49 -15.34 -1.91
N SER A 89 -11.45 -14.56 -0.87
CA SER A 89 -12.09 -13.25 -0.75
C SER A 89 -11.12 -12.25 -0.14
N ALA A 90 -11.55 -11.01 0.03
CA ALA A 90 -10.79 -9.95 0.66
C ALA A 90 -11.62 -9.25 1.73
N PHE A 91 -10.95 -8.68 2.72
CA PHE A 91 -11.54 -7.81 3.73
C PHE A 91 -10.64 -6.57 3.92
N PRO A 92 -11.22 -5.43 4.34
CA PRO A 92 -10.44 -4.22 4.56
C PRO A 92 -9.51 -4.40 5.77
N PRO A 93 -8.48 -3.55 5.90
CA PRO A 93 -7.64 -3.57 7.09
C PRO A 93 -8.46 -3.45 8.37
N PRO A 94 -8.11 -4.19 9.44
CA PRO A 94 -8.83 -4.13 10.70
C PRO A 94 -8.76 -2.73 11.31
N LEU A 95 -9.81 -2.36 12.03
CA LEU A 95 -9.85 -1.10 12.77
C LEU A 95 -9.22 -1.30 14.15
N PRO A 96 -8.49 -0.29 14.67
CA PRO A 96 -8.13 -0.26 16.07
C PRO A 96 -9.36 -0.33 16.98
N GLU A 97 -9.19 -0.84 18.19
CA GLU A 97 -10.28 -0.91 19.16
C GLU A 97 -10.91 0.47 19.41
N GLY A 98 -12.24 0.54 19.37
CA GLY A 98 -13.00 1.78 19.53
C GLY A 98 -13.04 2.70 18.31
N ALA A 99 -12.34 2.40 17.23
CA ALA A 99 -12.44 3.17 16.00
C ALA A 99 -13.77 2.90 15.29
N THR A 100 -14.41 3.98 14.83
CA THR A 100 -15.70 3.90 14.12
C THR A 100 -15.56 4.29 12.64
N LYS A 101 -14.44 4.85 12.25
CA LYS A 101 -14.17 5.34 10.90
C LYS A 101 -13.07 4.49 10.26
N CYS A 102 -13.31 4.11 9.03
CA CYS A 102 -12.44 3.25 8.24
C CYS A 102 -11.65 4.07 7.22
N TYR A 103 -10.35 3.77 7.09
CA TYR A 103 -9.47 4.33 6.08
C TYR A 103 -8.78 3.23 5.29
N ILE A 104 -8.63 3.43 3.99
CA ILE A 104 -7.93 2.50 3.09
C ILE A 104 -6.79 3.19 2.36
N SER A 105 -5.70 2.46 2.15
CA SER A 105 -4.62 2.90 1.27
C SER A 105 -5.01 2.63 -0.18
N ASP A 106 -5.40 3.68 -0.90
CA ASP A 106 -5.88 3.62 -2.28
C ASP A 106 -5.08 4.62 -3.11
N HIS A 107 -4.05 4.16 -3.77
CA HIS A 107 -3.04 5.01 -4.38
C HIS A 107 -2.87 4.74 -5.87
N THR A 108 -2.48 5.77 -6.59
CA THR A 108 -2.00 5.63 -7.97
C THR A 108 -0.63 4.98 -7.98
N ASP A 109 -0.39 4.07 -8.90
CA ASP A 109 0.87 3.33 -8.97
C ASP A 109 1.59 3.50 -10.32
N ILE A 110 0.89 3.25 -11.41
CA ILE A 110 1.48 3.29 -12.75
C ILE A 110 1.31 4.66 -13.37
N ALA A 111 2.43 5.30 -13.71
CA ALA A 111 2.47 6.53 -14.48
C ALA A 111 3.17 6.29 -15.82
N MET A 112 2.68 6.94 -16.87
CA MET A 112 3.25 6.86 -18.21
C MET A 112 3.61 8.26 -18.71
N GLY A 113 4.73 8.38 -19.41
CA GLY A 113 5.18 9.61 -20.01
C GLY A 113 5.77 9.38 -21.40
N VAL A 114 5.77 10.43 -22.23
CA VAL A 114 6.39 10.42 -23.54
C VAL A 114 7.79 11.00 -23.46
N ASN A 115 8.81 10.27 -23.94
CA ASN A 115 10.13 10.81 -24.10
C ASN A 115 10.11 11.88 -25.22
N ALA A 116 10.35 13.14 -24.85
CA ALA A 116 10.33 14.28 -25.79
C ALA A 116 11.33 14.16 -26.96
N LYS A 117 12.37 13.35 -26.81
CA LYS A 117 13.38 13.08 -27.86
C LYS A 117 13.06 11.83 -28.71
N SER A 118 11.89 11.19 -28.50
CA SER A 118 11.49 10.05 -29.33
C SER A 118 11.21 10.49 -30.76
N PRO A 119 11.61 9.73 -31.78
CA PRO A 119 11.21 9.98 -33.16
C PRO A 119 9.71 9.74 -33.39
N ASN A 120 9.02 9.09 -32.43
CA ASN A 120 7.61 8.67 -32.53
C ASN A 120 6.70 9.38 -31.49
N VAL A 121 6.97 10.65 -31.16
CA VAL A 121 6.22 11.39 -30.13
C VAL A 121 4.72 11.40 -30.40
N GLU A 122 4.31 11.64 -31.65
CA GLU A 122 2.86 11.72 -32.00
C GLU A 122 2.16 10.38 -31.88
N ALA A 123 2.80 9.29 -32.27
CA ALA A 123 2.26 7.94 -32.07
C ALA A 123 2.14 7.61 -30.57
N ALA A 124 3.13 8.00 -29.76
CA ALA A 124 3.07 7.82 -28.30
C ALA A 124 1.93 8.64 -27.66
N LYS A 125 1.70 9.87 -28.11
CA LYS A 125 0.57 10.68 -27.65
C LYS A 125 -0.78 10.06 -28.04
N THR A 126 -0.90 9.51 -29.24
CA THR A 126 -2.10 8.79 -29.70
C THR A 126 -2.39 7.60 -28.78
N PHE A 127 -1.35 6.81 -28.45
CA PHE A 127 -1.47 5.70 -27.50
C PHE A 127 -1.91 6.17 -26.10
N LEU A 128 -1.31 7.22 -25.57
CA LEU A 128 -1.73 7.78 -24.27
C LEU A 128 -3.16 8.31 -24.27
N SER A 129 -3.60 8.89 -25.39
CA SER A 129 -5.00 9.33 -25.55
C SER A 129 -5.97 8.16 -25.51
N TRP A 130 -5.61 7.02 -26.13
CA TRP A 130 -6.40 5.80 -26.04
C TRP A 130 -6.43 5.23 -24.60
N ILE A 131 -5.29 5.24 -23.87
CA ILE A 131 -5.24 4.84 -22.45
C ILE A 131 -6.22 5.67 -21.59
N ALA A 132 -6.48 6.92 -21.94
CA ALA A 132 -7.45 7.76 -21.25
C ALA A 132 -8.92 7.50 -21.65
N SER A 133 -9.16 6.59 -22.61
CA SER A 133 -10.50 6.28 -23.09
C SER A 133 -11.28 5.34 -22.18
N SER A 134 -12.60 5.33 -22.34
CA SER A 134 -13.48 4.35 -21.65
C SER A 134 -13.25 2.92 -22.11
N GLU A 135 -12.90 2.74 -23.39
CA GLU A 135 -12.55 1.42 -23.95
C GLU A 135 -11.35 0.82 -23.22
N PHE A 136 -10.27 1.58 -23.08
CA PHE A 136 -9.11 1.12 -22.33
C PHE A 136 -9.43 0.88 -20.86
N ALA A 137 -10.22 1.75 -20.22
CA ALA A 137 -10.61 1.60 -18.83
C ALA A 137 -11.34 0.26 -18.57
N ASP A 138 -12.27 -0.11 -19.45
CA ASP A 138 -12.97 -1.41 -19.37
C ASP A 138 -12.00 -2.58 -19.61
N LEU A 139 -11.24 -2.52 -20.71
CA LEU A 139 -10.26 -3.54 -21.08
C LEU A 139 -9.26 -3.79 -19.95
N TYR A 140 -8.64 -2.73 -19.42
CA TYR A 140 -7.60 -2.80 -18.41
C TYR A 140 -8.11 -3.38 -17.07
N SER A 141 -9.22 -2.84 -16.57
CA SER A 141 -9.78 -3.26 -15.28
C SER A 141 -10.31 -4.70 -15.29
N ASN A 142 -10.71 -5.21 -16.45
CA ASN A 142 -11.23 -6.57 -16.59
C ASN A 142 -10.18 -7.59 -17.05
N SER A 143 -9.11 -7.17 -17.74
CA SER A 143 -8.00 -8.05 -18.12
C SER A 143 -6.99 -8.25 -16.98
N LEU A 144 -6.86 -7.25 -16.11
CA LEU A 144 -6.00 -7.27 -14.93
C LEU A 144 -6.82 -6.94 -13.67
N PRO A 145 -7.65 -7.86 -13.17
CA PRO A 145 -8.50 -7.61 -12.00
C PRO A 145 -7.67 -7.12 -10.82
N GLY A 146 -8.12 -6.02 -10.21
CA GLY A 146 -7.39 -5.37 -9.11
C GLY A 146 -6.45 -4.23 -9.53
N PHE A 147 -6.27 -4.04 -10.85
CA PHE A 147 -5.73 -2.81 -11.41
C PHE A 147 -6.89 -1.98 -11.96
N PHE A 148 -7.06 -0.78 -11.45
CA PHE A 148 -8.18 0.09 -11.80
C PHE A 148 -7.69 1.29 -12.59
N SER A 149 -8.34 1.59 -13.71
CA SER A 149 -8.04 2.80 -14.46
C SER A 149 -8.50 4.05 -13.68
N LEU A 150 -7.74 5.14 -13.76
CA LEU A 150 -8.13 6.45 -13.25
C LEU A 150 -9.09 7.20 -14.18
N SER A 151 -9.80 6.49 -15.04
CA SER A 151 -10.82 7.07 -15.90
C SER A 151 -12.04 7.52 -15.11
N THR A 152 -12.69 8.60 -15.55
CA THR A 152 -14.03 9.00 -15.07
C THR A 152 -15.14 8.13 -15.67
N ALA A 153 -14.81 7.25 -16.61
CA ALA A 153 -15.76 6.31 -17.20
C ALA A 153 -16.27 5.31 -16.15
N LYS A 154 -17.57 5.04 -16.19
CA LYS A 154 -18.16 3.98 -15.36
C LYS A 154 -17.78 2.62 -15.94
N VAL A 155 -16.90 1.91 -15.27
CA VAL A 155 -16.45 0.56 -15.65
C VAL A 155 -17.19 -0.47 -14.82
N GLU A 156 -17.77 -1.49 -15.46
CA GLU A 156 -18.31 -2.66 -14.79
C GLU A 156 -17.18 -3.68 -14.58
N VAL A 157 -16.61 -3.72 -13.39
CA VAL A 157 -15.59 -4.71 -13.02
C VAL A 157 -16.24 -6.07 -12.83
N LYS A 158 -15.70 -7.12 -13.46
CA LYS A 158 -16.31 -8.47 -13.49
C LYS A 158 -15.82 -9.37 -12.35
N ASP A 159 -14.55 -9.28 -11.97
CA ASP A 159 -13.98 -10.10 -10.91
C ASP A 159 -14.60 -9.76 -9.54
N PRO A 160 -15.14 -10.75 -8.79
CA PRO A 160 -15.83 -10.50 -7.53
C PRO A 160 -14.91 -9.99 -6.43
N VAL A 161 -13.63 -10.41 -6.39
CA VAL A 161 -12.67 -9.90 -5.39
C VAL A 161 -12.28 -8.47 -5.71
N ALA A 162 -12.06 -8.15 -6.98
CA ALA A 162 -11.82 -6.76 -7.40
C ALA A 162 -13.03 -5.84 -7.09
N LYS A 163 -14.26 -6.33 -7.27
CA LYS A 163 -15.47 -5.61 -6.82
C LYS A 163 -15.46 -5.33 -5.33
N THR A 164 -15.05 -6.29 -4.52
CA THR A 164 -14.93 -6.12 -3.07
C THR A 164 -13.95 -4.99 -2.72
N PHE A 165 -12.78 -4.92 -3.36
CA PHE A 165 -11.85 -3.81 -3.15
C PHE A 165 -12.47 -2.45 -3.51
N LEU A 166 -13.21 -2.38 -4.62
CA LEU A 166 -13.87 -1.13 -5.03
C LEU A 166 -14.98 -0.71 -4.07
N SER A 167 -15.73 -1.65 -3.49
CA SER A 167 -16.80 -1.34 -2.54
C SER A 167 -16.30 -0.66 -1.26
N TRP A 168 -15.04 -0.86 -0.89
CA TRP A 168 -14.47 -0.18 0.27
C TRP A 168 -14.36 1.33 0.08
N ARG A 169 -14.28 1.82 -1.16
CA ARG A 169 -14.33 3.26 -1.46
C ARG A 169 -15.66 3.92 -1.11
N GLU A 170 -16.73 3.12 -0.96
CA GLU A 170 -18.05 3.61 -0.58
C GLU A 170 -18.20 3.70 0.95
N THR A 171 -17.44 2.92 1.71
CA THR A 171 -17.54 2.79 3.15
C THR A 171 -16.37 3.35 3.93
N CYS A 172 -15.19 3.40 3.32
CA CYS A 172 -13.96 3.90 3.92
C CYS A 172 -13.46 5.16 3.21
N GLU A 173 -12.74 6.02 3.91
CA GLU A 173 -12.04 7.13 3.29
C GLU A 173 -10.73 6.67 2.65
N SER A 174 -10.51 7.07 1.40
CA SER A 174 -9.27 6.77 0.67
C SER A 174 -8.16 7.73 1.08
N THR A 175 -6.97 7.18 1.25
CA THR A 175 -5.72 7.92 1.42
C THR A 175 -4.61 7.27 0.59
N ILE A 176 -3.47 7.91 0.49
CA ILE A 176 -2.28 7.34 -0.14
C ILE A 176 -1.23 7.00 0.91
N ARG A 177 -0.19 6.28 0.51
CA ARG A 177 0.91 5.91 1.41
C ARG A 177 1.64 7.15 1.96
N ASN A 178 1.99 7.14 3.23
CA ASN A 178 2.81 8.19 3.85
C ASN A 178 4.17 8.36 3.16
N SER A 179 4.76 7.26 2.70
CA SER A 179 6.04 7.28 2.01
C SER A 179 6.01 7.87 0.61
N TYR A 180 4.82 8.10 0.03
CA TYR A 180 4.75 8.56 -1.35
C TYR A 180 5.25 10.00 -1.53
N GLN A 181 5.89 10.17 -2.68
CA GLN A 181 6.34 11.43 -3.26
C GLN A 181 7.30 12.22 -2.37
N ILE A 182 6.81 13.14 -1.56
CA ILE A 182 7.64 14.14 -0.87
C ILE A 182 8.59 13.48 0.11
N LEU A 183 8.08 12.60 0.98
CA LEU A 183 8.85 12.00 2.07
C LEU A 183 9.85 10.91 1.61
N SER A 184 9.80 10.51 0.34
CA SER A 184 10.75 9.55 -0.24
C SER A 184 11.74 10.18 -1.23
N ARG A 185 11.83 11.52 -1.30
CA ARG A 185 12.75 12.21 -2.22
C ARG A 185 14.17 12.36 -1.67
N GLY A 186 14.36 12.17 -0.37
CA GLY A 186 15.66 12.35 0.27
C GLY A 186 16.42 11.05 0.51
N ASN A 187 17.50 11.19 1.25
CA ASN A 187 18.31 10.07 1.71
C ASN A 187 18.53 10.21 3.23
N PRO A 188 18.07 9.23 4.04
CA PRO A 188 17.44 7.98 3.61
C PRO A 188 16.07 8.21 2.94
N ASN A 189 15.71 7.32 2.02
CA ASN A 189 14.41 7.28 1.37
C ASN A 189 13.39 6.64 2.31
N LEU A 190 12.28 7.32 2.61
CA LEU A 190 11.31 6.86 3.60
C LEU A 190 10.66 5.52 3.23
N GLU A 191 10.37 5.26 1.95
CA GLU A 191 9.79 3.98 1.53
C GLU A 191 10.70 2.81 1.91
N ASN A 192 11.98 2.92 1.61
CA ASN A 192 12.97 1.89 1.92
C ASN A 192 13.15 1.72 3.45
N GLU A 193 13.19 2.84 4.19
CA GLU A 193 13.30 2.78 5.65
C GLU A 193 12.07 2.13 6.29
N LEU A 194 10.86 2.42 5.79
CA LEU A 194 9.64 1.78 6.27
C LEU A 194 9.65 0.27 6.03
N TRP A 195 10.14 -0.21 4.88
CA TRP A 195 10.27 -1.64 4.63
C TRP A 195 11.25 -2.30 5.60
N ASN A 196 12.41 -1.67 5.80
CA ASN A 196 13.44 -2.16 6.72
C ASN A 196 12.95 -2.19 8.16
N VAL A 197 12.33 -1.11 8.63
CA VAL A 197 11.81 -0.99 10.01
C VAL A 197 10.69 -2.00 10.24
N SER A 198 9.69 -2.06 9.33
CA SER A 198 8.58 -3.01 9.44
C SER A 198 9.09 -4.46 9.52
N SER A 199 10.06 -4.82 8.68
CA SER A 199 10.67 -6.16 8.72
C SER A 199 11.37 -6.43 10.06
N GLN A 200 12.15 -5.49 10.58
CA GLN A 200 12.87 -5.67 11.85
C GLN A 200 11.92 -5.74 13.04
N VAL A 201 10.84 -4.95 13.02
CA VAL A 201 9.81 -4.95 14.06
C VAL A 201 9.07 -6.29 14.09
N ILE A 202 8.57 -6.77 12.95
CA ILE A 202 7.90 -8.08 12.84
C ILE A 202 8.85 -9.23 13.23
N ASN A 203 10.14 -9.12 12.88
CA ASN A 203 11.14 -10.12 13.22
C ASN A 203 11.57 -10.08 14.69
N GLY A 204 11.14 -9.09 15.47
CA GLY A 204 11.49 -8.92 16.88
C GLY A 204 12.94 -8.47 17.11
N THR A 205 13.63 -7.94 16.07
CA THR A 205 14.99 -7.42 16.17
C THR A 205 15.02 -5.91 16.46
N MET A 206 13.86 -5.26 16.44
CA MET A 206 13.67 -3.84 16.76
C MET A 206 12.34 -3.66 17.47
N THR A 207 12.29 -2.82 18.50
CA THR A 207 11.02 -2.46 19.13
C THR A 207 10.24 -1.46 18.27
N PRO A 208 8.90 -1.37 18.39
CA PRO A 208 8.10 -0.37 17.70
C PRO A 208 8.61 1.07 17.91
N GLU A 209 8.95 1.42 19.13
CA GLU A 209 9.45 2.76 19.50
C GLU A 209 10.81 3.07 18.86
N ALA A 210 11.72 2.08 18.85
CA ALA A 210 13.02 2.22 18.20
C ALA A 210 12.86 2.34 16.68
N GLY A 211 11.90 1.61 16.10
CA GLY A 211 11.55 1.71 14.70
C GLY A 211 10.99 3.09 14.34
N ALA A 212 10.03 3.57 15.12
CA ALA A 212 9.45 4.88 14.97
C ALA A 212 10.49 6.00 15.07
N LYS A 213 11.38 5.89 16.07
CA LYS A 213 12.51 6.84 16.22
C LYS A 213 13.45 6.81 15.02
N LYS A 214 13.78 5.64 14.49
CA LYS A 214 14.64 5.51 13.31
C LYS A 214 14.02 6.16 12.08
N LEU A 215 12.72 6.00 11.86
CA LEU A 215 12.00 6.67 10.77
C LEU A 215 12.03 8.18 10.92
N GLU A 216 11.78 8.68 12.13
CA GLU A 216 11.81 10.11 12.44
C GLU A 216 13.20 10.71 12.24
N ASP A 217 14.25 10.08 12.81
CA ASP A 217 15.63 10.54 12.68
C ASP A 217 16.07 10.58 11.21
N GLY A 218 15.67 9.53 10.43
CA GLY A 218 15.94 9.47 9.01
C GLY A 218 15.30 10.62 8.24
N LEU A 219 14.05 10.91 8.52
CA LEU A 219 13.32 12.01 7.88
C LEU A 219 13.87 13.36 8.30
N ALA A 220 14.13 13.57 9.60
CA ALA A 220 14.69 14.78 10.16
C ALA A 220 16.08 15.13 9.62
N SER A 221 16.84 14.14 9.14
CA SER A 221 18.18 14.36 8.60
C SER A 221 18.17 15.23 7.33
N TRP A 222 17.10 15.22 6.55
CA TRP A 222 17.05 15.94 5.28
C TRP A 222 15.77 16.77 5.07
N TYR A 223 14.63 16.40 5.66
CA TYR A 223 13.34 17.02 5.40
C TYR A 223 13.09 18.19 6.36
N GLY A 224 13.01 19.40 5.81
CA GLY A 224 12.93 20.66 6.58
C GLY A 224 11.89 20.70 7.69
N PRO A 225 10.61 20.30 7.45
CA PRO A 225 9.58 20.32 8.48
C PRO A 225 9.87 19.46 9.72
N HIS A 226 10.75 18.47 9.62
CA HIS A 226 11.14 17.57 10.71
C HIS A 226 12.50 17.93 11.36
N LYS A 227 13.22 18.92 10.81
CA LYS A 227 14.47 19.45 11.38
C LYS A 227 14.17 20.39 12.54
N GLN A 228 13.86 19.86 13.70
CA GLN A 228 13.71 20.66 14.94
C GLN A 228 14.67 20.16 16.00
#